data_d86f9c3f1ff66375c45ba5d738c730db
#
_entry.id   d86f9c3f1ff66375c45ba5d738c730db
#
_cell.length_a   1.000
_cell.length_b   1.000
_cell.length_c   1.000
_cell.angle_alpha   90.00
_cell.angle_beta   90.00
_cell.angle_gamma   90.00
#
_symmetry.space_group_name_H-M   'P 1'
#
loop_
_entity.id
_entity.type
_entity.pdbx_description
1 polymer ?
#
loop_
_entity_poly.entity_id
_entity_poly.type
_entity_poly.pdbx_seq_one_letter_code
_entity_poly.pdbx_strand_id
1 'polypeptide(L)'
;MTALHSLSAIELLAAYTSKALSPVEVTRAVLAQVERCEPQLHATYALDPAGALAQAEASQARWLRGEPQGALDGVPVTIKENIATRGVPVPLGTAAVELVPAEHDAPPAARLREANAVILGKTTMPDYGMLSSGLSSFHALARNPWDTSKNPGGSSAGAAAAAAGGYGPLHLGTDIGGSVRLPASWCGIFALKPSLGRIPIFPPYAGRVAGPMTRGVPDAALMMRVLALPDVRDSMSLPYQPIAWQELARPLRGLKIGLLLDAGWGLPVDAEVRAAVESAARAFEAAGAFVEPLKPFMTRAMAEGMDRFWRCRAWMDISALPPERRAKVLPFIAEWARGGAGLSGEQVFTGYSQMAAMREAAVTACRPFDFVFTPTAPMPAFAAELPCPTNDPSMPFEHIAFTLPYNMSEQPAASINCGYTESGLPIGLQIVGQRHDDLGVLQVAHAWELLRPASRPWPMG
;
A
#
# COMPACT_ATOMS: atom_id res chain seq x y z
N MET A 1 18.13 17.84 -16.99
CA MET A 1 16.82 17.33 -17.46
C MET A 1 16.41 16.23 -16.51
N THR A 2 15.16 16.24 -16.04
CA THR A 2 14.59 15.17 -15.21
C THR A 2 14.57 13.87 -16.02
N ALA A 3 14.99 12.76 -15.42
CA ALA A 3 14.97 11.47 -16.09
C ALA A 3 13.54 11.02 -16.39
N LEU A 4 13.25 10.48 -17.58
CA LEU A 4 11.89 10.15 -18.01
C LEU A 4 11.17 9.17 -17.07
N HIS A 5 11.90 8.22 -16.49
CA HIS A 5 11.37 7.26 -15.51
C HIS A 5 10.96 7.90 -14.18
N SER A 6 11.36 9.16 -13.93
CA SER A 6 11.05 9.89 -12.69
C SER A 6 9.86 10.84 -12.82
N LEU A 7 9.32 11.02 -14.02
CA LEU A 7 8.14 11.86 -14.26
C LEU A 7 6.89 11.27 -13.61
N SER A 8 6.06 12.13 -13.05
CA SER A 8 4.74 11.78 -12.52
C SER A 8 3.77 11.41 -13.65
N ALA A 9 2.70 10.70 -13.34
CA ALA A 9 1.67 10.36 -14.31
C ALA A 9 1.00 11.61 -14.89
N ILE A 10 0.82 12.65 -14.08
CA ILE A 10 0.28 13.95 -14.51
C ILE A 10 1.20 14.60 -15.54
N GLU A 11 2.51 14.65 -15.28
CA GLU A 11 3.50 15.21 -16.21
C GLU A 11 3.56 14.39 -17.51
N LEU A 12 3.50 13.06 -17.43
CA LEU A 12 3.48 12.19 -18.60
C LEU A 12 2.27 12.47 -19.50
N LEU A 13 1.06 12.52 -18.93
CA LEU A 13 -0.15 12.80 -19.70
C LEU A 13 -0.13 14.20 -20.35
N ALA A 14 0.41 15.20 -19.66
CA ALA A 14 0.61 16.54 -20.22
C ALA A 14 1.61 16.51 -21.40
N ALA A 15 2.71 15.76 -21.24
CA ALA A 15 3.72 15.60 -22.29
C ALA A 15 3.20 14.80 -23.50
N TYR A 16 2.35 13.79 -23.29
CA TYR A 16 1.68 13.04 -24.37
C TYR A 16 0.68 13.93 -25.11
N THR A 17 -0.09 14.74 -24.39
CA THR A 17 -1.04 15.70 -24.97
C THR A 17 -0.34 16.71 -25.87
N SER A 18 0.79 17.25 -25.42
CA SER A 18 1.62 18.21 -26.19
C SER A 18 2.51 17.55 -27.25
N LYS A 19 2.53 16.21 -27.31
CA LYS A 19 3.44 15.40 -28.16
C LYS A 19 4.93 15.66 -27.90
N ALA A 20 5.27 16.18 -26.71
CA ALA A 20 6.67 16.40 -26.30
C ALA A 20 7.37 15.08 -25.96
N LEU A 21 6.61 14.07 -25.52
CA LEU A 21 7.06 12.70 -25.24
C LEU A 21 6.07 11.70 -25.84
N SER A 22 6.52 10.48 -26.03
CA SER A 22 5.68 9.36 -26.43
C SER A 22 5.61 8.30 -25.33
N PRO A 23 4.50 7.53 -25.22
CA PRO A 23 4.41 6.37 -24.34
C PRO A 23 5.54 5.34 -24.55
N VAL A 24 6.03 5.19 -25.78
CA VAL A 24 7.13 4.26 -26.11
C VAL A 24 8.45 4.72 -25.52
N GLU A 25 8.80 6.02 -25.64
CA GLU A 25 10.04 6.57 -25.05
C GLU A 25 10.04 6.42 -23.53
N VAL A 26 8.91 6.74 -22.88
CA VAL A 26 8.77 6.63 -21.43
C VAL A 26 8.82 5.16 -21.00
N THR A 27 8.10 4.25 -21.66
CA THR A 27 8.12 2.82 -21.32
C THR A 27 9.52 2.24 -21.45
N ARG A 28 10.27 2.60 -22.49
CA ARG A 28 11.69 2.18 -22.65
C ARG A 28 12.57 2.71 -21.52
N ALA A 29 12.42 3.97 -21.14
CA ALA A 29 13.18 4.56 -20.04
C ALA A 29 12.86 3.89 -18.69
N VAL A 30 11.60 3.56 -18.45
CA VAL A 30 11.18 2.84 -17.23
C VAL A 30 11.72 1.41 -17.23
N LEU A 31 11.66 0.68 -18.35
CA LEU A 31 12.20 -0.68 -18.45
C LEU A 31 13.74 -0.69 -18.28
N ALA A 32 14.45 0.30 -18.81
CA ALA A 32 15.90 0.46 -18.59
C ALA A 32 16.23 0.74 -17.10
N GLN A 33 15.38 1.52 -16.41
CA GLN A 33 15.52 1.74 -14.98
C GLN A 33 15.27 0.45 -14.18
N VAL A 34 14.27 -0.33 -14.55
CA VAL A 34 14.00 -1.66 -13.95
C VAL A 34 15.23 -2.55 -14.13
N GLU A 35 15.75 -2.68 -15.35
CA GLU A 35 16.93 -3.51 -15.64
C GLU A 35 18.15 -3.11 -14.79
N ARG A 36 18.36 -1.81 -14.58
CA ARG A 36 19.45 -1.27 -13.77
C ARG A 36 19.33 -1.57 -12.28
N CYS A 37 18.12 -1.49 -11.72
CA CYS A 37 17.92 -1.53 -10.27
C CYS A 37 17.42 -2.88 -9.75
N GLU A 38 16.75 -3.67 -10.58
CA GLU A 38 16.14 -4.95 -10.18
C GLU A 38 17.13 -5.98 -9.59
N PRO A 39 18.39 -6.08 -10.05
CA PRO A 39 19.38 -6.96 -9.43
C PRO A 39 19.66 -6.67 -7.95
N GLN A 40 19.33 -5.46 -7.48
CA GLN A 40 19.51 -5.05 -6.09
C GLN A 40 18.17 -5.04 -5.30
N LEU A 41 17.06 -4.70 -5.97
CA LEU A 41 15.79 -4.46 -5.30
C LEU A 41 14.88 -5.69 -5.23
N HIS A 42 14.93 -6.58 -6.22
CA HIS A 42 14.07 -7.76 -6.33
C HIS A 42 12.59 -7.42 -6.12
N ALA A 43 12.15 -6.31 -6.76
CA ALA A 43 10.83 -5.74 -6.56
C ALA A 43 9.76 -6.36 -7.47
N THR A 44 10.16 -7.02 -8.55
CA THR A 44 9.26 -7.43 -9.63
C THR A 44 9.09 -8.94 -9.75
N TYR A 45 7.92 -9.31 -10.28
CA TYR A 45 7.54 -10.66 -10.66
C TYR A 45 6.82 -10.61 -12.00
N ALA A 46 7.10 -11.56 -12.88
CA ALA A 46 6.44 -11.68 -14.18
C ALA A 46 6.42 -10.33 -14.97
N LEU A 47 7.58 -9.66 -15.07
CA LEU A 47 7.74 -8.54 -15.99
C LEU A 47 7.47 -9.01 -17.42
N ASP A 48 6.77 -8.16 -18.19
CA ASP A 48 6.47 -8.37 -19.61
C ASP A 48 6.92 -7.17 -20.45
N PRO A 49 8.22 -7.02 -20.71
CA PRO A 49 8.74 -5.89 -21.50
C PRO A 49 8.16 -5.83 -22.91
N ALA A 50 7.98 -6.97 -23.55
CA ALA A 50 7.44 -7.03 -24.91
C ALA A 50 5.96 -6.59 -24.97
N GLY A 51 5.13 -7.12 -24.06
CA GLY A 51 3.74 -6.72 -23.95
C GLY A 51 3.57 -5.26 -23.51
N ALA A 52 4.43 -4.76 -22.63
CA ALA A 52 4.43 -3.35 -22.24
C ALA A 52 4.76 -2.42 -23.41
N LEU A 53 5.77 -2.76 -24.22
CA LEU A 53 6.10 -1.98 -25.41
C LEU A 53 4.98 -2.03 -26.46
N ALA A 54 4.36 -3.17 -26.68
CA ALA A 54 3.20 -3.28 -27.60
C ALA A 54 2.02 -2.41 -27.13
N GLN A 55 1.73 -2.39 -25.82
CA GLN A 55 0.71 -1.49 -25.23
C GLN A 55 1.10 -0.01 -25.42
N ALA A 56 2.37 0.33 -25.21
CA ALA A 56 2.88 1.69 -25.41
C ALA A 56 2.80 2.15 -26.87
N GLU A 57 3.11 1.27 -27.84
CA GLU A 57 3.00 1.54 -29.28
C GLU A 57 1.55 1.80 -29.68
N ALA A 58 0.62 0.97 -29.20
CA ALA A 58 -0.81 1.17 -29.41
C ALA A 58 -1.30 2.52 -28.82
N SER A 59 -0.84 2.87 -27.62
CA SER A 59 -1.13 4.15 -26.97
C SER A 59 -0.54 5.32 -27.78
N GLN A 60 0.72 5.25 -28.18
CA GLN A 60 1.36 6.28 -29.01
C GLN A 60 0.57 6.55 -30.29
N ALA A 61 0.11 5.48 -30.96
CA ALA A 61 -0.70 5.64 -32.16
C ALA A 61 -2.02 6.40 -31.89
N ARG A 62 -2.66 6.19 -30.73
CA ARG A 62 -3.85 6.97 -30.32
C ARG A 62 -3.52 8.44 -30.05
N TRP A 63 -2.48 8.72 -29.28
CA TRP A 63 -2.03 10.09 -29.00
C TRP A 63 -1.67 10.87 -30.27
N LEU A 64 -1.01 10.22 -31.24
CA LEU A 64 -0.68 10.87 -32.53
C LEU A 64 -1.93 11.28 -33.31
N ARG A 65 -3.00 10.47 -33.25
CA ARG A 65 -4.29 10.81 -33.87
C ARG A 65 -5.12 11.80 -33.07
N GLY A 66 -4.74 12.11 -31.82
CA GLY A 66 -5.54 12.95 -30.93
C GLY A 66 -6.75 12.23 -30.32
N GLU A 67 -6.70 10.90 -30.24
CA GLU A 67 -7.78 10.01 -29.78
C GLU A 67 -7.34 9.17 -28.56
N PRO A 68 -6.81 9.76 -27.47
CA PRO A 68 -6.46 8.98 -26.28
C PRO A 68 -7.69 8.28 -25.68
N GLN A 69 -7.51 7.09 -25.14
CA GLN A 69 -8.58 6.28 -24.57
C GLN A 69 -8.30 5.98 -23.09
N GLY A 70 -9.17 6.51 -22.24
CA GLY A 70 -9.03 6.33 -20.78
C GLY A 70 -8.11 7.34 -20.10
N ALA A 71 -8.21 7.38 -18.79
CA ALA A 71 -7.54 8.40 -17.98
C ALA A 71 -6.04 8.11 -17.75
N LEU A 72 -5.57 6.91 -18.06
CA LEU A 72 -4.19 6.46 -17.85
C LEU A 72 -3.52 5.99 -19.16
N ASP A 73 -4.05 6.40 -20.31
CA ASP A 73 -3.58 5.92 -21.62
C ASP A 73 -2.07 6.14 -21.82
N GLY A 74 -1.31 5.03 -21.85
CA GLY A 74 0.13 5.04 -22.03
C GLY A 74 0.97 5.24 -20.75
N VAL A 75 0.34 5.39 -19.58
CA VAL A 75 1.06 5.55 -18.32
C VAL A 75 1.52 4.20 -17.77
N PRO A 76 2.82 4.02 -17.46
CA PRO A 76 3.33 2.77 -16.89
C PRO A 76 2.75 2.48 -15.50
N VAL A 77 2.37 1.21 -15.27
CA VAL A 77 1.83 0.73 -13.98
C VAL A 77 2.34 -0.66 -13.64
N THR A 78 2.56 -0.93 -12.34
CA THR A 78 2.78 -2.27 -11.81
C THR A 78 1.63 -2.69 -10.91
N ILE A 79 1.39 -4.00 -10.81
CA ILE A 79 0.28 -4.58 -10.03
C ILE A 79 0.84 -5.61 -9.07
N LYS A 80 0.50 -5.51 -7.78
CA LYS A 80 0.90 -6.52 -6.79
C LYS A 80 0.43 -7.91 -7.21
N GLU A 81 1.26 -8.93 -6.99
CA GLU A 81 1.03 -10.27 -7.52
C GLU A 81 -0.30 -10.90 -7.08
N ASN A 82 -0.79 -10.63 -5.86
CA ASN A 82 -2.04 -11.19 -5.35
C ASN A 82 -3.32 -10.59 -5.97
N ILE A 83 -3.18 -9.59 -6.82
CA ILE A 83 -4.28 -9.07 -7.65
C ILE A 83 -4.23 -9.84 -8.97
N ALA A 84 -5.12 -10.79 -9.18
CA ALA A 84 -5.14 -11.62 -10.38
C ALA A 84 -5.10 -10.76 -11.64
N THR A 85 -4.20 -11.10 -12.55
CA THR A 85 -4.05 -10.48 -13.87
C THR A 85 -4.06 -11.60 -14.90
N ARG A 86 -4.98 -11.53 -15.85
CA ARG A 86 -5.21 -12.61 -16.83
C ARG A 86 -3.90 -13.05 -17.49
N GLY A 87 -3.69 -14.37 -17.52
CA GLY A 87 -2.52 -15.01 -18.11
C GLY A 87 -1.30 -15.11 -17.19
N VAL A 88 -1.33 -14.51 -15.98
CA VAL A 88 -0.22 -14.52 -15.04
C VAL A 88 -0.57 -15.34 -13.79
N PRO A 89 0.29 -16.27 -13.34
CA PRO A 89 0.07 -17.01 -12.10
C PRO A 89 0.09 -16.11 -10.86
N VAL A 90 -0.61 -16.55 -9.80
CA VAL A 90 -0.70 -15.86 -8.50
C VAL A 90 -0.08 -16.75 -7.41
N PRO A 91 1.25 -16.71 -7.20
CA PRO A 91 1.94 -17.56 -6.23
C PRO A 91 1.66 -17.20 -4.77
N LEU A 92 1.02 -16.07 -4.48
CA LEU A 92 0.77 -15.56 -3.11
C LEU A 92 2.06 -15.43 -2.28
N GLY A 93 3.18 -15.10 -2.92
CA GLY A 93 4.49 -14.98 -2.28
C GLY A 93 5.10 -16.29 -1.82
N THR A 94 4.45 -17.44 -2.04
CA THR A 94 4.90 -18.72 -1.50
C THR A 94 5.22 -19.77 -2.57
N ALA A 95 6.29 -20.54 -2.35
CA ALA A 95 6.66 -21.67 -3.17
C ALA A 95 5.71 -22.91 -2.98
N ALA A 96 4.77 -22.81 -2.06
CA ALA A 96 3.84 -23.88 -1.74
C ALA A 96 2.63 -23.94 -2.71
N VAL A 97 2.30 -22.84 -3.39
CA VAL A 97 1.14 -22.75 -4.29
C VAL A 97 1.49 -23.24 -5.70
N GLU A 98 0.51 -23.83 -6.38
CA GLU A 98 0.65 -24.20 -7.79
C GLU A 98 0.54 -22.97 -8.68
N LEU A 99 1.42 -22.90 -9.67
CA LEU A 99 1.48 -21.78 -10.61
C LEU A 99 0.46 -22.00 -11.75
N VAL A 100 -0.77 -21.59 -11.51
CA VAL A 100 -1.84 -21.63 -12.52
C VAL A 100 -2.09 -20.22 -13.01
N PRO A 101 -1.99 -19.95 -14.32
CA PRO A 101 -2.32 -18.65 -14.89
C PRO A 101 -3.78 -18.24 -14.57
N ALA A 102 -3.97 -16.99 -14.13
CA ALA A 102 -5.31 -16.48 -13.86
C ALA A 102 -6.13 -16.39 -15.17
N GLU A 103 -7.35 -16.87 -15.14
CA GLU A 103 -8.26 -16.83 -16.30
C GLU A 103 -8.78 -15.42 -16.58
N HIS A 104 -8.92 -14.59 -15.52
CA HIS A 104 -9.51 -13.26 -15.58
C HIS A 104 -8.70 -12.24 -14.79
N ASP A 105 -8.83 -10.97 -15.20
CA ASP A 105 -8.36 -9.86 -14.37
C ASP A 105 -9.28 -9.70 -13.15
N ALA A 106 -8.70 -9.51 -11.95
CA ALA A 106 -9.45 -9.01 -10.80
C ALA A 106 -9.92 -7.57 -11.06
N PRO A 107 -10.96 -7.06 -10.36
CA PRO A 107 -11.51 -5.73 -10.63
C PRO A 107 -10.48 -4.61 -10.76
N PRO A 108 -9.47 -4.46 -9.86
CA PRO A 108 -8.51 -3.36 -10.01
C PRO A 108 -7.61 -3.51 -11.25
N ALA A 109 -7.22 -4.74 -11.62
CA ALA A 109 -6.43 -4.99 -12.81
C ALA A 109 -7.25 -4.72 -14.10
N ALA A 110 -8.54 -5.11 -14.11
CA ALA A 110 -9.46 -4.82 -15.20
C ALA A 110 -9.59 -3.31 -15.42
N ARG A 111 -9.77 -2.51 -14.35
CA ARG A 111 -9.87 -1.05 -14.44
C ARG A 111 -8.62 -0.39 -15.02
N LEU A 112 -7.42 -0.85 -14.63
CA LEU A 112 -6.16 -0.34 -15.21
C LEU A 112 -6.05 -0.66 -16.70
N ARG A 113 -6.43 -1.86 -17.10
CA ARG A 113 -6.44 -2.26 -18.52
C ARG A 113 -7.46 -1.47 -19.34
N GLU A 114 -8.68 -1.30 -18.83
CA GLU A 114 -9.73 -0.50 -19.45
C GLU A 114 -9.33 0.99 -19.58
N ALA A 115 -8.53 1.50 -18.63
CA ALA A 115 -7.98 2.83 -18.69
C ALA A 115 -6.76 2.96 -19.64
N ASN A 116 -6.38 1.90 -20.32
CA ASN A 116 -5.24 1.81 -21.24
C ASN A 116 -3.87 2.15 -20.58
N ALA A 117 -3.71 1.87 -19.29
CA ALA A 117 -2.40 1.93 -18.67
C ALA A 117 -1.46 0.88 -19.26
N VAL A 118 -0.17 1.18 -19.33
CA VAL A 118 0.86 0.22 -19.76
C VAL A 118 1.24 -0.66 -18.58
N ILE A 119 0.75 -1.89 -18.55
CA ILE A 119 1.04 -2.84 -17.48
C ILE A 119 2.43 -3.43 -17.71
N LEU A 120 3.38 -3.08 -16.84
CA LEU A 120 4.77 -3.55 -16.91
C LEU A 120 4.93 -5.00 -16.43
N GLY A 121 4.12 -5.40 -15.46
CA GLY A 121 4.20 -6.70 -14.80
C GLY A 121 3.69 -6.62 -13.36
N LYS A 122 4.10 -7.60 -12.56
CA LYS A 122 3.68 -7.74 -11.16
C LYS A 122 4.79 -7.33 -10.21
N THR A 123 4.43 -7.03 -8.96
CA THR A 123 5.38 -6.76 -7.88
C THR A 123 5.30 -7.80 -6.78
N THR A 124 6.44 -8.08 -6.15
CA THR A 124 6.63 -9.13 -5.17
C THR A 124 5.92 -8.86 -3.84
N MET A 125 5.64 -9.94 -3.11
CA MET A 125 5.08 -9.91 -1.76
C MET A 125 5.58 -11.10 -0.94
N PRO A 126 5.51 -11.10 0.40
CA PRO A 126 5.81 -12.25 1.26
C PRO A 126 4.74 -13.33 1.20
N ASP A 127 5.05 -14.53 1.72
CA ASP A 127 4.14 -15.66 1.82
C ASP A 127 2.76 -15.27 2.34
N TYR A 128 1.72 -15.56 1.56
CA TYR A 128 0.30 -15.27 1.83
C TYR A 128 0.00 -13.80 2.16
N GLY A 129 0.95 -12.90 1.97
CA GLY A 129 0.82 -11.49 2.37
C GLY A 129 0.79 -11.27 3.88
N MET A 130 1.29 -12.20 4.67
CA MET A 130 1.18 -12.20 6.13
C MET A 130 2.33 -11.50 6.86
N LEU A 131 3.32 -10.99 6.15
CA LEU A 131 4.44 -10.25 6.72
C LEU A 131 4.46 -8.80 6.24
N SER A 132 4.99 -7.92 7.07
CA SER A 132 5.36 -6.55 6.68
C SER A 132 6.81 -6.50 6.20
N SER A 133 7.16 -7.41 5.31
CA SER A 133 8.53 -7.74 4.90
C SER A 133 8.61 -8.05 3.41
N GLY A 134 9.81 -7.93 2.85
CA GLY A 134 10.15 -8.43 1.51
C GLY A 134 10.53 -9.91 1.47
N LEU A 135 10.50 -10.59 2.62
CA LEU A 135 10.92 -11.99 2.75
C LEU A 135 9.84 -12.94 2.19
N SER A 136 10.22 -13.83 1.30
CA SER A 136 9.33 -14.76 0.60
C SER A 136 10.02 -16.09 0.38
N SER A 137 9.25 -17.19 0.40
CA SER A 137 9.76 -18.51 0.02
C SER A 137 9.81 -18.71 -1.50
N PHE A 138 9.12 -17.85 -2.27
CA PHE A 138 9.04 -17.93 -3.73
C PHE A 138 9.92 -16.87 -4.43
N HIS A 139 9.88 -15.63 -3.97
CA HIS A 139 10.66 -14.52 -4.57
C HIS A 139 12.02 -14.36 -3.91
N ALA A 140 12.97 -13.81 -4.64
CA ALA A 140 14.17 -13.25 -4.04
C ALA A 140 13.80 -12.15 -3.03
N LEU A 141 14.65 -11.96 -2.01
CA LEU A 141 14.41 -11.00 -0.94
C LEU A 141 14.32 -9.57 -1.49
N ALA A 142 13.13 -8.97 -1.40
CA ALA A 142 12.95 -7.58 -1.80
C ALA A 142 13.62 -6.63 -0.79
N ARG A 143 14.28 -5.58 -1.30
CA ARG A 143 15.11 -4.67 -0.51
C ARG A 143 14.66 -3.22 -0.62
N ASN A 144 14.96 -2.44 0.41
CA ASN A 144 14.61 -1.03 0.47
C ASN A 144 15.58 -0.19 -0.41
N PRO A 145 15.07 0.64 -1.34
CA PRO A 145 15.92 1.45 -2.19
C PRO A 145 16.78 2.49 -1.45
N TRP A 146 16.35 2.94 -0.26
CA TRP A 146 17.11 3.90 0.56
C TRP A 146 18.33 3.27 1.25
N ASP A 147 18.23 1.99 1.57
CA ASP A 147 19.31 1.19 2.16
C ASP A 147 18.98 -0.29 1.91
N THR A 148 19.73 -0.95 1.04
CA THR A 148 19.49 -2.34 0.65
C THR A 148 19.72 -3.36 1.76
N SER A 149 20.30 -2.98 2.90
CA SER A 149 20.35 -3.79 4.11
C SER A 149 19.03 -3.77 4.88
N LYS A 150 18.08 -2.91 4.48
CA LYS A 150 16.80 -2.70 5.15
C LYS A 150 15.64 -3.28 4.36
N ASN A 151 14.56 -3.50 5.09
CA ASN A 151 13.30 -4.03 4.58
C ASN A 151 12.52 -2.93 3.86
N PRO A 152 11.92 -3.18 2.69
CA PRO A 152 11.04 -2.23 2.02
C PRO A 152 9.65 -2.14 2.66
N GLY A 153 9.40 -3.00 3.66
CA GLY A 153 8.06 -3.19 4.21
C GLY A 153 7.28 -4.24 3.43
N GLY A 154 6.04 -4.40 3.83
CA GLY A 154 5.12 -5.39 3.24
C GLY A 154 3.69 -5.26 3.75
N SER A 155 2.82 -6.04 3.17
CA SER A 155 3.04 -7.08 2.17
C SER A 155 3.14 -6.58 0.71
N SER A 156 2.95 -5.28 0.41
CA SER A 156 3.18 -4.72 -0.93
C SER A 156 4.65 -4.29 -1.09
N ALA A 157 5.57 -5.19 -0.77
CA ALA A 157 7.01 -4.93 -0.68
C ALA A 157 7.60 -4.46 -2.01
N GLY A 158 7.38 -5.23 -3.06
CA GLY A 158 7.85 -4.90 -4.39
C GLY A 158 7.23 -3.60 -4.95
N ALA A 159 5.95 -3.32 -4.65
CA ALA A 159 5.30 -2.10 -5.13
C ALA A 159 5.94 -0.83 -4.53
N ALA A 160 6.29 -0.84 -3.23
CA ALA A 160 6.95 0.29 -2.60
C ALA A 160 8.41 0.44 -3.05
N ALA A 161 9.14 -0.67 -3.16
CA ALA A 161 10.51 -0.66 -3.68
C ALA A 161 10.53 -0.16 -5.14
N ALA A 162 9.62 -0.61 -6.00
CA ALA A 162 9.47 -0.17 -7.37
C ALA A 162 9.15 1.33 -7.48
N ALA A 163 8.21 1.84 -6.66
CA ALA A 163 7.88 3.26 -6.64
C ALA A 163 9.08 4.13 -6.26
N ALA A 164 9.76 3.80 -5.15
CA ALA A 164 10.95 4.54 -4.72
C ALA A 164 12.13 4.35 -5.69
N GLY A 165 12.26 3.17 -6.31
CA GLY A 165 13.28 2.83 -7.30
C GLY A 165 13.06 3.43 -8.69
N GLY A 166 11.89 4.04 -8.96
CA GLY A 166 11.62 4.70 -10.25
C GLY A 166 11.15 3.77 -11.36
N TYR A 167 10.38 2.72 -11.03
CA TYR A 167 9.79 1.80 -12.01
C TYR A 167 8.46 2.34 -12.56
N GLY A 168 8.46 3.65 -12.91
CA GLY A 168 7.29 4.39 -13.34
C GLY A 168 6.50 5.02 -12.19
N PRO A 169 5.44 5.78 -12.50
CA PRO A 169 4.73 6.59 -11.52
C PRO A 169 3.67 5.85 -10.71
N LEU A 170 3.09 4.77 -11.25
CA LEU A 170 1.89 4.15 -10.70
C LEU A 170 2.14 2.70 -10.26
N HIS A 171 1.74 2.39 -9.02
CA HIS A 171 1.83 1.04 -8.47
C HIS A 171 0.54 0.74 -7.70
N LEU A 172 0.09 -0.51 -7.77
CA LEU A 172 -1.13 -0.96 -7.10
C LEU A 172 -0.79 -2.04 -6.07
N GLY A 173 -1.14 -1.80 -4.81
CA GLY A 173 -0.96 -2.71 -3.69
C GLY A 173 -2.28 -3.19 -3.08
N THR A 174 -2.19 -3.98 -1.99
CA THR A 174 -3.33 -4.39 -1.15
C THR A 174 -3.00 -4.19 0.32
N ASP A 175 -4.01 -3.93 1.16
CA ASP A 175 -3.85 -3.61 2.58
C ASP A 175 -4.96 -4.26 3.41
N ILE A 176 -4.59 -4.98 4.49
CA ILE A 176 -5.51 -5.54 5.48
C ILE A 176 -5.06 -5.27 6.92
N GLY A 177 -3.82 -4.83 7.11
CA GLY A 177 -3.24 -4.48 8.42
C GLY A 177 -2.19 -3.39 8.32
N GLY A 178 -2.07 -2.75 7.13
CA GLY A 178 -1.08 -1.72 6.85
C GLY A 178 -0.28 -1.95 5.57
N SER A 179 -0.64 -2.96 4.77
CA SER A 179 0.23 -3.48 3.69
C SER A 179 0.42 -2.60 2.45
N VAL A 180 -0.21 -1.43 2.32
CA VAL A 180 0.26 -0.35 1.42
C VAL A 180 0.92 0.77 2.22
N ARG A 181 0.44 1.05 3.43
CA ARG A 181 0.86 2.18 4.27
C ARG A 181 2.23 1.96 4.91
N LEU A 182 2.48 0.77 5.50
CA LEU A 182 3.77 0.41 6.11
C LEU A 182 4.92 0.48 5.11
N PRO A 183 4.83 -0.21 3.94
CA PRO A 183 5.89 -0.09 2.94
C PRO A 183 6.00 1.32 2.37
N ALA A 184 4.92 2.09 2.27
CA ALA A 184 4.99 3.50 1.89
C ALA A 184 5.78 4.33 2.91
N SER A 185 5.57 4.11 4.20
CA SER A 185 6.34 4.76 5.29
C SER A 185 7.83 4.49 5.16
N TRP A 186 8.22 3.21 5.03
CA TRP A 186 9.62 2.81 5.03
C TRP A 186 10.35 3.05 3.71
N CYS A 187 9.62 3.19 2.59
CA CYS A 187 10.19 3.58 1.30
C CYS A 187 10.00 5.08 0.96
N GLY A 188 9.36 5.86 1.84
CA GLY A 188 9.22 7.30 1.70
C GLY A 188 8.27 7.75 0.59
N ILE A 189 7.41 6.86 0.10
CA ILE A 189 6.40 7.14 -0.93
C ILE A 189 5.06 7.52 -0.32
N PHE A 190 4.09 7.87 -1.16
CA PHE A 190 2.69 8.02 -0.80
C PHE A 190 1.92 6.72 -1.05
N ALA A 191 0.99 6.36 -0.15
CA ALA A 191 0.00 5.33 -0.39
C ALA A 191 -1.34 5.67 0.27
N LEU A 192 -2.43 5.36 -0.43
CA LEU A 192 -3.78 5.43 0.11
C LEU A 192 -4.32 4.02 0.36
N LYS A 193 -4.74 3.76 1.59
CA LYS A 193 -5.69 2.71 1.94
C LYS A 193 -7.10 3.33 1.86
N PRO A 194 -7.86 3.12 0.80
CA PRO A 194 -9.19 3.73 0.70
C PRO A 194 -10.18 3.10 1.69
N SER A 195 -11.36 3.68 1.77
CA SER A 195 -12.51 3.09 2.46
C SER A 195 -12.81 1.69 1.91
N LEU A 196 -13.28 0.78 2.78
CA LEU A 196 -13.67 -0.57 2.34
C LEU A 196 -14.71 -0.48 1.22
N GLY A 197 -14.50 -1.24 0.14
CA GLY A 197 -15.37 -1.26 -1.03
C GLY A 197 -15.23 -0.07 -1.99
N ARG A 198 -14.38 0.95 -1.69
CA ARG A 198 -14.13 2.07 -2.60
C ARG A 198 -13.39 1.64 -3.87
N ILE A 199 -12.43 0.77 -3.74
CA ILE A 199 -11.80 0.04 -4.86
C ILE A 199 -12.27 -1.41 -4.74
N PRO A 200 -13.12 -1.90 -5.65
CA PRO A 200 -13.57 -3.28 -5.63
C PRO A 200 -12.42 -4.26 -5.77
N ILE A 201 -12.48 -5.37 -5.03
CA ILE A 201 -11.48 -6.44 -5.05
C ILE A 201 -12.13 -7.81 -5.25
N PHE A 202 -11.34 -8.80 -5.64
CA PHE A 202 -11.81 -10.19 -5.74
C PHE A 202 -10.71 -11.17 -5.29
N PRO A 203 -11.05 -12.17 -4.43
CA PRO A 203 -12.30 -12.29 -3.68
C PRO A 203 -12.43 -11.18 -2.63
N PRO A 204 -13.66 -10.73 -2.30
CA PRO A 204 -13.89 -9.75 -1.23
C PRO A 204 -13.52 -10.33 0.14
N TYR A 205 -13.02 -9.46 1.03
CA TYR A 205 -12.65 -9.88 2.39
C TYR A 205 -12.72 -8.68 3.35
N ALA A 206 -13.28 -8.90 4.55
CA ALA A 206 -13.45 -7.86 5.55
C ALA A 206 -12.11 -7.17 5.91
N GLY A 207 -12.09 -5.86 5.84
CA GLY A 207 -10.93 -5.02 6.11
C GLY A 207 -9.86 -5.00 5.02
N ARG A 208 -9.94 -5.86 3.97
CA ARG A 208 -8.98 -5.87 2.86
C ARG A 208 -9.38 -4.90 1.76
N VAL A 209 -8.44 -4.09 1.32
CA VAL A 209 -8.61 -3.16 0.19
C VAL A 209 -7.45 -3.26 -0.78
N ALA A 210 -7.64 -2.81 -2.02
CA ALA A 210 -6.56 -2.40 -2.90
C ALA A 210 -6.31 -0.90 -2.72
N GLY A 211 -5.09 -0.43 -3.00
CA GLY A 211 -4.74 0.98 -2.86
C GLY A 211 -3.60 1.43 -3.77
N PRO A 212 -3.66 2.69 -4.28
CA PRO A 212 -2.58 3.28 -5.05
C PRO A 212 -1.35 3.53 -4.18
N MET A 213 -0.18 3.31 -4.77
CA MET A 213 1.14 3.59 -4.21
C MET A 213 1.91 4.39 -5.25
N THR A 214 2.31 5.61 -4.92
CA THR A 214 2.88 6.59 -5.86
C THR A 214 3.94 7.45 -5.16
N ARG A 215 4.71 8.20 -5.92
CA ARG A 215 5.66 9.17 -5.33
C ARG A 215 4.98 10.42 -4.80
N GLY A 216 3.85 10.83 -5.38
CA GLY A 216 3.10 12.02 -5.02
C GLY A 216 1.60 11.80 -4.96
N VAL A 217 0.90 12.63 -4.23
CA VAL A 217 -0.56 12.54 -4.02
C VAL A 217 -1.37 12.72 -5.31
N PRO A 218 -1.01 13.62 -6.25
CA PRO A 218 -1.78 13.81 -7.48
C PRO A 218 -1.88 12.56 -8.36
N ASP A 219 -0.83 11.74 -8.41
CA ASP A 219 -0.83 10.48 -9.16
C ASP A 219 -1.75 9.43 -8.53
N ALA A 220 -1.80 9.37 -7.20
CA ALA A 220 -2.75 8.51 -6.49
C ALA A 220 -4.21 8.95 -6.72
N ALA A 221 -4.46 10.25 -6.69
CA ALA A 221 -5.77 10.83 -7.02
C ALA A 221 -6.21 10.48 -8.45
N LEU A 222 -5.28 10.53 -9.40
CA LEU A 222 -5.52 10.11 -10.78
C LEU A 222 -5.86 8.60 -10.86
N MET A 223 -5.14 7.74 -10.12
CA MET A 223 -5.48 6.32 -10.04
C MET A 223 -6.87 6.09 -9.43
N MET A 224 -7.26 6.84 -8.39
CA MET A 224 -8.58 6.71 -7.77
C MET A 224 -9.72 7.00 -8.74
N ARG A 225 -9.54 7.91 -9.68
CA ARG A 225 -10.53 8.19 -10.75
C ARG A 225 -10.90 6.94 -11.56
N VAL A 226 -9.96 6.03 -11.70
CA VAL A 226 -10.12 4.78 -12.49
C VAL A 226 -10.53 3.62 -11.56
N LEU A 227 -9.85 3.47 -10.44
CA LEU A 227 -9.99 2.31 -9.57
C LEU A 227 -11.28 2.32 -8.74
N ALA A 228 -11.85 3.50 -8.44
CA ALA A 228 -13.03 3.65 -7.60
C ALA A 228 -14.37 3.42 -8.32
N LEU A 229 -14.36 2.86 -9.52
CA LEU A 229 -15.57 2.48 -10.24
C LEU A 229 -16.14 1.18 -9.66
N PRO A 230 -17.47 1.09 -9.45
CA PRO A 230 -18.11 -0.12 -8.91
C PRO A 230 -17.86 -1.38 -9.75
N ASP A 231 -17.86 -2.52 -9.08
CA ASP A 231 -17.76 -3.82 -9.74
C ASP A 231 -18.58 -4.87 -8.97
N VAL A 232 -19.49 -5.54 -9.66
CA VAL A 232 -20.43 -6.51 -9.07
C VAL A 232 -19.77 -7.78 -8.54
N ARG A 233 -18.51 -8.04 -8.90
CA ARG A 233 -17.73 -9.17 -8.38
C ARG A 233 -17.32 -9.00 -6.91
N ASP A 234 -17.31 -7.75 -6.43
CA ASP A 234 -17.08 -7.46 -5.01
C ASP A 234 -18.42 -7.15 -4.33
N SER A 235 -18.86 -8.04 -3.44
CA SER A 235 -20.09 -7.86 -2.66
C SER A 235 -20.05 -6.66 -1.69
N MET A 236 -18.85 -6.09 -1.45
CA MET A 236 -18.64 -4.89 -0.63
C MET A 236 -18.43 -3.63 -1.47
N SER A 237 -18.51 -3.73 -2.80
CA SER A 237 -18.34 -2.58 -3.71
C SER A 237 -19.32 -1.47 -3.35
N LEU A 238 -18.80 -0.26 -3.12
CA LEU A 238 -19.64 0.91 -2.89
C LEU A 238 -20.35 1.33 -4.18
N PRO A 239 -21.55 1.89 -4.08
CA PRO A 239 -22.24 2.49 -5.23
C PRO A 239 -21.39 3.60 -5.86
N TYR A 240 -21.60 3.83 -7.16
CA TYR A 240 -20.94 4.95 -7.86
C TYR A 240 -21.24 6.29 -7.19
N GLN A 241 -20.20 7.06 -6.98
CA GLN A 241 -20.28 8.44 -6.49
C GLN A 241 -19.42 9.34 -7.41
N PRO A 242 -19.94 10.49 -7.87
CA PRO A 242 -19.18 11.44 -8.69
C PRO A 242 -18.21 12.24 -7.81
N ILE A 243 -17.10 11.61 -7.41
CA ILE A 243 -16.06 12.24 -6.60
C ILE A 243 -15.07 12.95 -7.50
N ALA A 244 -14.81 14.22 -7.22
CA ALA A 244 -13.86 15.05 -7.97
C ALA A 244 -12.41 14.79 -7.50
N TRP A 245 -11.90 13.60 -7.76
CA TRP A 245 -10.61 13.10 -7.23
C TRP A 245 -9.43 14.03 -7.43
N GLN A 246 -9.44 14.90 -8.44
CA GLN A 246 -8.35 15.81 -8.76
C GLN A 246 -8.47 17.18 -8.09
N GLU A 247 -9.56 17.43 -7.36
CA GLU A 247 -9.74 18.66 -6.58
C GLU A 247 -9.04 18.54 -5.21
N LEU A 248 -7.72 18.67 -5.20
CA LEU A 248 -6.88 18.41 -4.03
C LEU A 248 -6.71 19.62 -3.10
N ALA A 249 -7.21 20.80 -3.49
CA ALA A 249 -7.16 21.98 -2.64
C ALA A 249 -8.14 21.86 -1.46
N ARG A 250 -7.66 22.15 -0.24
CA ARG A 250 -8.48 22.18 0.97
C ARG A 250 -8.00 23.24 1.93
N PRO A 251 -8.89 24.10 2.47
CA PRO A 251 -8.55 25.01 3.56
C PRO A 251 -8.16 24.24 4.82
N LEU A 252 -7.06 24.62 5.45
CA LEU A 252 -6.58 23.98 6.68
C LEU A 252 -7.08 24.68 7.95
N ARG A 253 -7.40 25.99 7.83
CA ARG A 253 -7.89 26.79 8.96
C ARG A 253 -9.18 26.19 9.53
N GLY A 254 -9.15 25.90 10.81
CA GLY A 254 -10.29 25.39 11.54
C GLY A 254 -10.45 23.86 11.51
N LEU A 255 -9.62 23.11 10.75
CA LEU A 255 -9.64 21.66 10.80
C LEU A 255 -9.28 21.17 12.21
N LYS A 256 -10.03 20.20 12.70
CA LYS A 256 -9.77 19.51 13.97
C LYS A 256 -9.02 18.20 13.70
N ILE A 257 -7.82 18.10 14.21
CA ILE A 257 -6.92 16.97 14.01
C ILE A 257 -6.63 16.31 15.35
N GLY A 258 -6.96 15.02 15.49
CA GLY A 258 -6.56 14.20 16.63
C GLY A 258 -5.13 13.68 16.43
N LEU A 259 -4.24 13.85 17.40
CA LEU A 259 -2.86 13.34 17.34
C LEU A 259 -2.72 12.12 18.26
N LEU A 260 -2.60 10.93 17.66
CA LEU A 260 -2.42 9.66 18.36
C LEU A 260 -0.95 9.21 18.29
N LEU A 261 -0.22 9.32 19.42
CA LEU A 261 1.19 8.91 19.53
C LEU A 261 1.41 7.67 20.40
N ASP A 262 0.34 7.08 20.89
CA ASP A 262 0.31 5.82 21.63
C ASP A 262 -0.88 4.99 21.12
N ALA A 263 -0.60 3.81 20.60
CA ALA A 263 -1.65 2.93 20.07
C ALA A 263 -2.36 2.10 21.15
N GLY A 264 -1.89 2.14 22.41
CA GLY A 264 -2.41 1.32 23.52
C GLY A 264 -1.88 -0.12 23.56
N TRP A 265 -1.17 -0.55 22.52
CA TRP A 265 -0.50 -1.85 22.39
C TRP A 265 0.59 -1.79 21.32
N GLY A 266 1.36 -2.86 21.19
CA GLY A 266 2.39 -2.98 20.16
C GLY A 266 3.74 -2.40 20.60
N LEU A 267 4.62 -2.15 19.64
CA LEU A 267 5.93 -1.56 19.88
C LEU A 267 5.81 -0.09 20.29
N PRO A 268 6.66 0.39 21.22
CA PRO A 268 6.74 1.80 21.55
C PRO A 268 7.17 2.62 20.32
N VAL A 269 6.72 3.87 20.27
CA VAL A 269 7.10 4.79 19.18
C VAL A 269 8.53 5.26 19.41
N ASP A 270 9.39 5.04 18.41
CA ASP A 270 10.75 5.55 18.36
C ASP A 270 10.79 7.07 18.47
N ALA A 271 11.84 7.61 19.10
CA ALA A 271 11.95 9.04 19.36
C ALA A 271 12.02 9.89 18.07
N GLU A 272 12.73 9.42 17.06
CA GLU A 272 12.83 10.13 15.77
C GLU A 272 11.49 10.10 15.02
N VAL A 273 10.78 8.97 15.08
CA VAL A 273 9.44 8.83 14.50
C VAL A 273 8.46 9.77 15.18
N ARG A 274 8.45 9.80 16.52
CA ARG A 274 7.62 10.72 17.29
C ARG A 274 7.90 12.18 16.92
N ALA A 275 9.17 12.58 16.93
CA ALA A 275 9.58 13.95 16.62
C ALA A 275 9.15 14.39 15.21
N ALA A 276 9.26 13.52 14.21
CA ALA A 276 8.84 13.80 12.84
C ALA A 276 7.32 14.00 12.73
N VAL A 277 6.52 13.11 13.35
CA VAL A 277 5.06 13.22 13.36
C VAL A 277 4.57 14.45 14.11
N GLU A 278 5.16 14.77 15.26
CA GLU A 278 4.86 16.00 16.00
C GLU A 278 5.25 17.26 15.23
N SER A 279 6.35 17.21 14.46
CA SER A 279 6.74 18.31 13.58
C SER A 279 5.72 18.56 12.48
N ALA A 280 5.20 17.48 11.87
CA ALA A 280 4.11 17.60 10.89
C ALA A 280 2.85 18.19 11.54
N ALA A 281 2.45 17.73 12.71
CA ALA A 281 1.30 18.27 13.43
C ALA A 281 1.45 19.78 13.71
N ARG A 282 2.62 20.23 14.17
CA ARG A 282 2.92 21.67 14.37
C ARG A 282 2.83 22.49 13.08
N ALA A 283 3.20 21.92 11.94
CA ALA A 283 3.07 22.62 10.65
C ALA A 283 1.60 22.86 10.28
N PHE A 284 0.71 21.90 10.57
CA PHE A 284 -0.73 22.10 10.40
C PHE A 284 -1.32 23.10 11.39
N GLU A 285 -0.86 23.15 12.64
CA GLU A 285 -1.24 24.18 13.61
C GLU A 285 -0.83 25.59 13.11
N ALA A 286 0.39 25.71 12.61
CA ALA A 286 0.87 26.97 12.03
C ALA A 286 0.04 27.40 10.80
N ALA A 287 -0.54 26.44 10.05
CA ALA A 287 -1.46 26.69 8.95
C ALA A 287 -2.92 26.94 9.39
N GLY A 288 -3.18 26.93 10.71
CA GLY A 288 -4.47 27.29 11.31
C GLY A 288 -5.40 26.13 11.66
N ALA A 289 -4.92 24.90 11.63
CA ALA A 289 -5.65 23.75 12.17
C ALA A 289 -5.58 23.72 13.71
N PHE A 290 -6.51 23.00 14.34
CA PHE A 290 -6.49 22.69 15.77
C PHE A 290 -6.02 21.25 15.94
N VAL A 291 -4.89 21.06 16.62
CA VAL A 291 -4.36 19.71 16.92
C VAL A 291 -4.57 19.40 18.40
N GLU A 292 -5.24 18.30 18.69
CA GLU A 292 -5.53 17.87 20.06
C GLU A 292 -5.03 16.44 20.27
N PRO A 293 -4.51 16.10 21.48
CA PRO A 293 -4.12 14.73 21.78
C PRO A 293 -5.32 13.77 21.72
N LEU A 294 -5.16 12.66 21.01
CA LEU A 294 -6.09 11.54 21.03
C LEU A 294 -5.55 10.44 21.96
N LYS A 295 -6.40 9.99 22.89
CA LYS A 295 -6.04 8.90 23.79
C LYS A 295 -6.06 7.55 23.09
N PRO A 296 -5.23 6.59 23.52
CA PRO A 296 -5.30 5.22 23.06
C PRO A 296 -6.72 4.64 23.18
N PHE A 297 -7.17 3.95 22.18
CA PHE A 297 -8.50 3.31 22.14
C PHE A 297 -8.44 1.81 21.84
N MET A 298 -7.29 1.33 21.40
CA MET A 298 -7.05 -0.10 21.17
C MET A 298 -6.59 -0.79 22.44
N THR A 299 -6.86 -2.09 22.53
CA THR A 299 -6.39 -2.95 23.63
C THR A 299 -5.63 -4.15 23.08
N ARG A 300 -4.75 -4.71 23.92
CA ARG A 300 -4.05 -5.95 23.60
C ARG A 300 -5.02 -7.11 23.29
N ALA A 301 -6.13 -7.21 24.02
CA ALA A 301 -7.14 -8.24 23.80
C ALA A 301 -7.74 -8.18 22.37
N MET A 302 -7.95 -6.98 21.82
CA MET A 302 -8.39 -6.80 20.44
C MET A 302 -7.34 -7.33 19.46
N ALA A 303 -6.07 -6.99 19.66
CA ALA A 303 -4.96 -7.44 18.82
C ALA A 303 -4.78 -8.96 18.86
N GLU A 304 -4.77 -9.55 20.05
CA GLU A 304 -4.66 -11.00 20.23
C GLU A 304 -5.85 -11.76 19.65
N GLY A 305 -7.05 -11.18 19.70
CA GLY A 305 -8.24 -11.75 19.08
C GLY A 305 -8.10 -11.83 17.57
N MET A 306 -7.62 -10.73 16.95
CA MET A 306 -7.33 -10.72 15.51
C MET A 306 -6.24 -11.73 15.13
N ASP A 307 -5.16 -11.79 15.89
CA ASP A 307 -4.08 -12.73 15.63
C ASP A 307 -4.58 -14.18 15.69
N ARG A 308 -5.37 -14.56 16.69
CA ARG A 308 -5.99 -15.89 16.78
C ARG A 308 -6.84 -16.21 15.56
N PHE A 309 -7.68 -15.27 15.14
CA PHE A 309 -8.51 -15.46 13.94
C PHE A 309 -7.65 -15.63 12.68
N TRP A 310 -6.61 -14.82 12.48
CA TRP A 310 -5.72 -14.92 11.33
C TRP A 310 -4.88 -16.19 11.34
N ARG A 311 -4.40 -16.64 12.52
CA ARG A 311 -3.70 -17.93 12.67
C ARG A 311 -4.59 -19.10 12.24
N CYS A 312 -5.84 -19.12 12.70
CA CYS A 312 -6.79 -20.19 12.33
C CYS A 312 -7.02 -20.22 10.82
N ARG A 313 -7.26 -19.07 10.20
CA ARG A 313 -7.44 -18.96 8.75
C ARG A 313 -6.19 -19.43 7.99
N ALA A 314 -5.02 -18.95 8.38
CA ALA A 314 -3.76 -19.36 7.73
C ALA A 314 -3.48 -20.86 7.90
N TRP A 315 -3.80 -21.40 9.08
CA TRP A 315 -3.66 -22.83 9.33
C TRP A 315 -4.58 -23.67 8.45
N MET A 316 -5.82 -23.24 8.25
CA MET A 316 -6.75 -23.92 7.33
C MET A 316 -6.18 -24.01 5.91
N ASP A 317 -5.65 -22.90 5.38
CA ASP A 317 -5.06 -22.86 4.04
C ASP A 317 -3.79 -23.73 3.96
N ILE A 318 -2.87 -23.60 4.93
CA ILE A 318 -1.58 -24.31 4.94
C ILE A 318 -1.74 -25.81 5.25
N SER A 319 -2.62 -26.18 6.20
CA SER A 319 -2.83 -27.58 6.58
C SER A 319 -3.50 -28.40 5.48
N ALA A 320 -4.26 -27.78 4.60
CA ALA A 320 -4.87 -28.42 3.43
C ALA A 320 -3.85 -28.76 2.32
N LEU A 321 -2.65 -28.18 2.35
CA LEU A 321 -1.60 -28.48 1.35
C LEU A 321 -1.04 -29.89 1.55
N PRO A 322 -0.67 -30.59 0.47
CA PRO A 322 0.14 -31.81 0.54
C PRO A 322 1.43 -31.58 1.36
N PRO A 323 1.93 -32.60 2.09
CA PRO A 323 3.09 -32.43 2.97
C PRO A 323 4.33 -31.82 2.29
N GLU A 324 4.62 -32.25 1.06
CA GLU A 324 5.76 -31.78 0.27
C GLU A 324 5.63 -30.31 -0.18
N ARG A 325 4.41 -29.81 -0.32
CA ARG A 325 4.13 -28.38 -0.59
C ARG A 325 4.15 -27.58 0.69
N ARG A 326 3.54 -28.10 1.75
CA ARG A 326 3.53 -27.44 3.07
C ARG A 326 4.94 -27.16 3.57
N ALA A 327 5.89 -28.07 3.30
CA ALA A 327 7.30 -27.92 3.66
C ALA A 327 8.00 -26.74 2.94
N LYS A 328 7.40 -26.18 1.88
CA LYS A 328 7.93 -25.03 1.14
C LYS A 328 7.46 -23.67 1.67
N VAL A 329 6.48 -23.65 2.57
CA VAL A 329 6.02 -22.42 3.22
C VAL A 329 7.15 -21.85 4.06
N LEU A 330 7.30 -20.52 4.07
CA LEU A 330 8.30 -19.86 4.89
C LEU A 330 8.20 -20.33 6.35
N PRO A 331 9.29 -20.81 6.98
CA PRO A 331 9.25 -21.43 8.32
C PRO A 331 8.56 -20.56 9.38
N PHE A 332 8.82 -19.27 9.39
CA PHE A 332 8.18 -18.31 10.30
C PHE A 332 6.64 -18.32 10.14
N ILE A 333 6.14 -18.31 8.90
CA ILE A 333 4.69 -18.33 8.62
C ILE A 333 4.09 -19.70 9.00
N ALA A 334 4.79 -20.80 8.72
CA ALA A 334 4.33 -22.14 9.08
C ALA A 334 4.21 -22.31 10.60
N GLU A 335 5.18 -21.77 11.36
CA GLU A 335 5.18 -21.78 12.83
C GLU A 335 4.05 -20.92 13.40
N TRP A 336 3.96 -19.67 12.93
CA TRP A 336 2.89 -18.75 13.34
C TRP A 336 1.50 -19.34 13.08
N ALA A 337 1.24 -19.86 11.89
CA ALA A 337 -0.05 -20.44 11.51
C ALA A 337 -0.40 -21.67 12.35
N ARG A 338 0.61 -22.49 12.75
CA ARG A 338 0.39 -23.67 13.61
C ARG A 338 -0.27 -23.29 14.93
N GLY A 339 -0.09 -22.09 15.44
CA GLY A 339 -0.83 -21.57 16.60
C GLY A 339 -2.35 -21.50 16.40
N GLY A 340 -2.84 -21.64 15.16
CA GLY A 340 -4.26 -21.77 14.84
C GLY A 340 -4.80 -23.20 14.92
N ALA A 341 -3.90 -24.21 15.01
CA ALA A 341 -4.30 -25.60 15.13
C ALA A 341 -4.94 -25.87 16.53
N GLY A 342 -6.08 -26.51 16.53
CA GLY A 342 -6.75 -26.91 17.79
C GLY A 342 -7.51 -25.78 18.50
N LEU A 343 -7.64 -24.59 17.91
CA LEU A 343 -8.53 -23.56 18.42
C LEU A 343 -10.00 -24.03 18.32
N SER A 344 -10.75 -23.85 19.41
CA SER A 344 -12.19 -24.13 19.39
C SER A 344 -12.95 -23.12 18.54
N GLY A 345 -14.14 -23.50 18.06
CA GLY A 345 -15.04 -22.55 17.35
C GLY A 345 -15.35 -21.31 18.18
N GLU A 346 -15.50 -21.43 19.50
CA GLU A 346 -15.70 -20.31 20.42
C GLU A 346 -14.50 -19.36 20.43
N GLN A 347 -13.28 -19.88 20.50
CA GLN A 347 -12.06 -19.08 20.48
C GLN A 347 -11.88 -18.33 19.15
N VAL A 348 -12.20 -18.97 18.03
CA VAL A 348 -12.14 -18.36 16.70
C VAL A 348 -13.21 -17.27 16.54
N PHE A 349 -14.45 -17.55 16.97
CA PHE A 349 -15.54 -16.58 16.88
C PHE A 349 -15.30 -15.37 17.79
N THR A 350 -14.79 -15.59 19.02
CA THR A 350 -14.40 -14.51 19.92
C THR A 350 -13.29 -13.65 19.30
N GLY A 351 -12.30 -14.30 18.66
CA GLY A 351 -11.25 -13.59 17.93
C GLY A 351 -11.80 -12.74 16.78
N TYR A 352 -12.66 -13.31 15.95
CA TYR A 352 -13.35 -12.59 14.87
C TYR A 352 -14.18 -11.41 15.38
N SER A 353 -14.86 -11.58 16.51
CA SER A 353 -15.68 -10.51 17.12
C SER A 353 -14.88 -9.29 17.54
N GLN A 354 -13.56 -9.42 17.76
CA GLN A 354 -12.69 -8.28 18.05
C GLN A 354 -12.59 -7.30 16.87
N MET A 355 -12.86 -7.71 15.63
CA MET A 355 -12.97 -6.80 14.49
C MET A 355 -14.07 -5.76 14.68
N ALA A 356 -15.22 -6.17 15.22
CA ALA A 356 -16.32 -5.24 15.52
C ALA A 356 -15.95 -4.32 16.70
N ALA A 357 -15.31 -4.84 17.75
CA ALA A 357 -14.84 -4.04 18.87
C ALA A 357 -13.80 -2.99 18.43
N MET A 358 -12.84 -3.35 17.56
CA MET A 358 -11.90 -2.39 16.96
C MET A 358 -12.61 -1.32 16.14
N ARG A 359 -13.59 -1.70 15.33
CA ARG A 359 -14.40 -0.76 14.53
C ARG A 359 -15.08 0.26 15.40
N GLU A 360 -15.80 -0.20 16.42
CA GLU A 360 -16.52 0.67 17.34
C GLU A 360 -15.56 1.62 18.07
N ALA A 361 -14.46 1.10 18.61
CA ALA A 361 -13.46 1.89 19.31
C ALA A 361 -12.84 2.96 18.41
N ALA A 362 -12.39 2.59 17.19
CA ALA A 362 -11.78 3.53 16.25
C ALA A 362 -12.75 4.61 15.77
N VAL A 363 -13.98 4.23 15.36
CA VAL A 363 -14.99 5.18 14.90
C VAL A 363 -15.38 6.14 16.01
N THR A 364 -15.57 5.64 17.24
CA THR A 364 -15.92 6.47 18.39
C THR A 364 -14.81 7.45 18.75
N ALA A 365 -13.57 6.98 18.79
CA ALA A 365 -12.41 7.82 19.12
C ALA A 365 -12.14 8.89 18.06
N CYS A 366 -12.30 8.55 16.78
CA CYS A 366 -12.03 9.49 15.68
C CYS A 366 -13.17 10.49 15.42
N ARG A 367 -14.41 10.19 15.85
CA ARG A 367 -15.61 11.01 15.55
C ARG A 367 -15.48 12.51 15.91
N PRO A 368 -14.80 12.94 16.99
CA PRO A 368 -14.67 14.37 17.34
C PRO A 368 -13.77 15.16 16.37
N PHE A 369 -13.00 14.50 15.52
CA PHE A 369 -11.99 15.08 14.66
C PHE A 369 -12.37 14.98 13.19
N ASP A 370 -11.93 15.93 12.37
CA ASP A 370 -12.02 15.82 10.91
C ASP A 370 -11.04 14.77 10.40
N PHE A 371 -9.81 14.77 10.96
CA PHE A 371 -8.76 13.80 10.64
C PHE A 371 -8.02 13.38 11.91
N VAL A 372 -7.35 12.22 11.83
CA VAL A 372 -6.44 11.76 12.88
C VAL A 372 -5.06 11.54 12.29
N PHE A 373 -4.03 12.08 12.96
CA PHE A 373 -2.63 11.90 12.63
C PHE A 373 -1.99 10.89 13.57
N THR A 374 -1.21 9.97 13.01
CA THR A 374 -0.45 8.98 13.77
C THR A 374 0.89 8.71 13.08
N PRO A 375 1.88 8.12 13.74
CA PRO A 375 2.90 7.38 13.03
C PRO A 375 2.25 6.35 12.12
N THR A 376 2.80 6.10 10.93
CA THR A 376 2.36 4.93 10.13
C THR A 376 2.90 3.63 10.75
N ALA A 377 4.17 3.64 11.12
CA ALA A 377 4.84 2.57 11.85
C ALA A 377 5.53 3.17 13.09
N PRO A 378 5.62 2.44 14.22
CA PRO A 378 6.25 2.96 15.43
C PRO A 378 7.77 3.08 15.33
N MET A 379 8.39 2.54 14.31
CA MET A 379 9.85 2.46 14.16
C MET A 379 10.27 2.58 12.68
N PRO A 380 11.51 2.96 12.38
CA PRO A 380 12.07 2.98 11.03
C PRO A 380 12.17 1.57 10.42
N ALA A 381 12.57 1.49 9.13
CA ALA A 381 12.78 0.22 8.45
C ALA A 381 13.82 -0.65 9.17
N PHE A 382 13.47 -1.92 9.38
CA PHE A 382 14.29 -2.94 10.04
C PHE A 382 15.15 -3.74 9.03
N ALA A 383 15.97 -4.68 9.51
CA ALA A 383 16.85 -5.48 8.65
C ALA A 383 16.05 -6.28 7.61
N ALA A 384 16.56 -6.36 6.38
CA ALA A 384 15.86 -6.95 5.24
C ALA A 384 15.51 -8.43 5.43
N GLU A 385 16.39 -9.17 6.10
CA GLU A 385 16.30 -10.61 6.30
C GLU A 385 15.27 -11.02 7.39
N LEU A 386 14.75 -10.05 8.16
CA LEU A 386 13.79 -10.34 9.22
C LEU A 386 12.35 -10.42 8.68
N PRO A 387 11.53 -11.36 9.17
CA PRO A 387 10.12 -11.48 8.80
C PRO A 387 9.26 -10.34 9.37
N CYS A 388 9.60 -9.86 10.55
CA CYS A 388 8.98 -8.73 11.24
C CYS A 388 9.98 -8.10 12.22
N PRO A 389 9.71 -6.91 12.78
CA PRO A 389 10.64 -6.23 13.69
C PRO A 389 10.99 -7.03 14.94
N THR A 390 10.05 -7.81 15.48
CA THR A 390 10.27 -8.64 16.67
C THR A 390 11.05 -9.93 16.39
N ASN A 391 11.05 -10.38 15.14
CA ASN A 391 11.55 -11.70 14.71
C ASN A 391 10.98 -12.86 15.54
N ASP A 392 9.77 -12.70 16.07
CA ASP A 392 9.10 -13.66 16.95
C ASP A 392 7.71 -14.03 16.39
N PRO A 393 7.46 -15.29 16.01
CA PRO A 393 6.17 -15.73 15.49
C PRO A 393 5.04 -15.70 16.55
N SER A 394 5.36 -15.53 17.82
CA SER A 394 4.36 -15.29 18.87
C SER A 394 3.87 -13.84 18.92
N MET A 395 4.68 -12.88 18.43
CA MET A 395 4.40 -11.44 18.42
C MET A 395 4.66 -10.81 17.04
N PRO A 396 4.06 -11.31 15.95
CA PRO A 396 4.44 -10.92 14.60
C PRO A 396 3.89 -9.55 14.19
N PHE A 397 2.89 -9.01 14.92
CA PHE A 397 2.10 -7.84 14.51
C PHE A 397 2.25 -6.61 15.41
N GLU A 398 3.20 -6.59 16.35
CA GLU A 398 3.38 -5.48 17.28
C GLU A 398 3.62 -4.12 16.60
N HIS A 399 4.14 -4.11 15.39
CA HIS A 399 4.43 -2.91 14.61
C HIS A 399 3.24 -2.37 13.80
N ILE A 400 2.12 -3.12 13.67
CA ILE A 400 0.95 -2.67 12.92
C ILE A 400 -0.10 -1.96 13.79
N ALA A 401 0.22 -1.67 15.04
CA ALA A 401 -0.71 -1.13 16.02
C ALA A 401 -1.41 0.16 15.57
N PHE A 402 -0.73 1.01 14.80
CA PHE A 402 -1.29 2.24 14.26
C PHE A 402 -2.09 2.05 12.96
N THR A 403 -1.88 0.95 12.22
CA THR A 403 -2.52 0.76 10.92
C THR A 403 -3.74 -0.17 10.97
N LEU A 404 -3.68 -1.24 11.77
CA LEU A 404 -4.72 -2.26 11.88
C LEU A 404 -6.13 -1.71 12.19
N PRO A 405 -6.31 -0.76 13.13
CA PRO A 405 -7.64 -0.28 13.49
C PRO A 405 -8.42 0.28 12.30
N TYR A 406 -7.72 0.93 11.37
CA TYR A 406 -8.34 1.59 10.23
C TYR A 406 -8.67 0.66 9.06
N ASN A 407 -8.21 -0.59 9.10
CA ASN A 407 -8.77 -1.65 8.26
C ASN A 407 -10.10 -2.14 8.84
N MET A 408 -10.13 -2.38 10.14
CA MET A 408 -11.32 -2.93 10.82
C MET A 408 -12.45 -1.90 10.90
N SER A 409 -12.14 -0.60 11.08
CA SER A 409 -13.13 0.48 11.07
C SER A 409 -13.55 0.91 9.66
N GLU A 410 -12.90 0.37 8.61
CA GLU A 410 -13.18 0.69 7.20
C GLU A 410 -12.86 2.15 6.80
N GLN A 411 -12.29 2.95 7.70
CA GLN A 411 -11.92 4.34 7.46
C GLN A 411 -10.78 4.45 6.43
N PRO A 412 -10.80 5.44 5.53
CA PRO A 412 -9.66 5.71 4.64
C PRO A 412 -8.47 6.19 5.47
N ALA A 413 -7.27 5.79 5.05
CA ALA A 413 -6.02 6.24 5.67
C ALA A 413 -4.90 6.30 4.63
N ALA A 414 -4.09 7.34 4.67
CA ALA A 414 -2.91 7.48 3.82
C ALA A 414 -1.63 7.43 4.64
N SER A 415 -0.54 7.00 4.03
CA SER A 415 0.82 7.17 4.53
C SER A 415 1.60 8.07 3.59
N ILE A 416 2.28 9.06 4.15
CA ILE A 416 3.11 10.02 3.41
C ILE A 416 4.38 10.33 4.20
N ASN A 417 5.51 10.52 3.50
CA ASN A 417 6.76 10.88 4.15
C ASN A 417 6.64 12.19 4.95
N CYS A 418 7.05 12.18 6.21
CA CYS A 418 7.07 13.36 7.07
C CYS A 418 8.47 13.70 7.63
N GLY A 419 9.49 12.97 7.21
CA GLY A 419 10.85 13.21 7.66
C GLY A 419 11.76 12.01 7.40
N TYR A 420 12.93 12.09 7.95
CA TYR A 420 13.95 11.05 7.83
C TYR A 420 14.65 10.90 9.19
N THR A 421 15.08 9.68 9.48
CA THR A 421 15.98 9.43 10.62
C THR A 421 17.33 10.11 10.41
N GLU A 422 18.15 10.19 11.45
CA GLU A 422 19.54 10.64 11.34
C GLU A 422 20.32 9.81 10.31
N SER A 423 20.07 8.49 10.27
CA SER A 423 20.64 7.58 9.27
C SER A 423 20.08 7.76 7.87
N GLY A 424 19.05 8.56 7.66
CA GLY A 424 18.49 8.87 6.34
C GLY A 424 17.30 7.99 5.90
N LEU A 425 16.80 7.12 6.75
CA LEU A 425 15.64 6.28 6.45
C LEU A 425 14.34 7.11 6.54
N PRO A 426 13.38 6.93 5.62
CA PRO A 426 12.13 7.65 5.63
C PRO A 426 11.25 7.32 6.84
N ILE A 427 10.47 8.32 7.26
CA ILE A 427 9.45 8.23 8.31
C ILE A 427 8.10 8.63 7.71
N GLY A 428 7.05 7.84 7.97
CA GLY A 428 5.71 8.08 7.46
C GLY A 428 4.74 8.64 8.51
N LEU A 429 4.06 9.73 8.14
CA LEU A 429 2.84 10.21 8.79
C LEU A 429 1.65 9.43 8.25
N GLN A 430 0.80 8.89 9.12
CA GLN A 430 -0.50 8.38 8.72
C GLN A 430 -1.57 9.45 8.94
N ILE A 431 -2.37 9.69 7.89
CA ILE A 431 -3.51 10.60 7.88
C ILE A 431 -4.77 9.76 7.73
N VAL A 432 -5.65 9.79 8.73
CA VAL A 432 -6.89 9.01 8.76
C VAL A 432 -8.09 9.94 8.64
N GLY A 433 -9.01 9.62 7.75
CA GLY A 433 -10.27 10.35 7.57
C GLY A 433 -11.47 9.66 8.23
N GLN A 434 -12.63 10.31 8.16
CA GLN A 434 -13.90 9.69 8.47
C GLN A 434 -14.25 8.65 7.38
N ARG A 435 -15.13 7.68 7.71
CA ARG A 435 -15.56 6.66 6.73
C ARG A 435 -16.08 7.34 5.46
N HIS A 436 -15.61 6.88 4.31
CA HIS A 436 -15.96 7.36 2.97
C HIS A 436 -15.41 8.73 2.57
N ASP A 437 -14.65 9.42 3.44
CA ASP A 437 -13.95 10.67 3.10
C ASP A 437 -12.56 10.40 2.49
N ASP A 438 -12.53 9.57 1.46
CA ASP A 438 -11.29 9.22 0.73
C ASP A 438 -10.64 10.46 0.08
N LEU A 439 -11.46 11.34 -0.50
CA LEU A 439 -10.97 12.58 -1.10
C LEU A 439 -10.39 13.52 -0.04
N GLY A 440 -11.04 13.66 1.12
CA GLY A 440 -10.51 14.48 2.21
C GLY A 440 -9.14 14.03 2.69
N VAL A 441 -8.90 12.70 2.75
CA VAL A 441 -7.58 12.14 3.08
C VAL A 441 -6.54 12.53 2.02
N LEU A 442 -6.87 12.45 0.73
CA LEU A 442 -5.99 12.90 -0.35
C LEU A 442 -5.72 14.41 -0.26
N GLN A 443 -6.74 15.22 0.03
CA GLN A 443 -6.60 16.68 0.16
C GLN A 443 -5.67 17.07 1.31
N VAL A 444 -5.81 16.45 2.47
CA VAL A 444 -4.95 16.72 3.64
C VAL A 444 -3.52 16.21 3.40
N ALA A 445 -3.38 15.06 2.74
CA ALA A 445 -2.07 14.55 2.36
C ALA A 445 -1.37 15.47 1.33
N HIS A 446 -2.13 16.00 0.36
CA HIS A 446 -1.58 16.96 -0.61
C HIS A 446 -1.20 18.30 0.06
N ALA A 447 -2.02 18.77 0.99
CA ALA A 447 -1.67 19.97 1.78
C ALA A 447 -0.35 19.75 2.55
N TRP A 448 -0.14 18.56 3.13
CA TRP A 448 1.14 18.22 3.74
C TRP A 448 2.29 18.20 2.72
N GLU A 449 2.07 17.65 1.54
CA GLU A 449 3.05 17.63 0.46
C GLU A 449 3.55 19.04 0.08
N LEU A 450 2.65 20.05 0.18
CA LEU A 450 2.98 21.46 -0.06
C LEU A 450 3.61 22.15 1.15
N LEU A 451 3.29 21.74 2.39
CA LEU A 451 3.79 22.34 3.63
C LEU A 451 5.14 21.78 4.06
N ARG A 452 5.40 20.50 3.78
CA ARG A 452 6.61 19.83 4.25
C ARG A 452 7.88 20.42 3.66
N PRO A 453 9.02 20.33 4.36
CA PRO A 453 10.33 20.64 3.77
C PRO A 453 10.58 19.85 2.49
N ALA A 454 11.48 20.34 1.64
CA ALA A 454 11.87 19.63 0.43
C ALA A 454 12.35 18.21 0.75
N SER A 455 11.79 17.24 0.03
CA SER A 455 12.19 15.84 0.18
C SER A 455 13.62 15.62 -0.29
N ARG A 456 14.30 14.61 0.29
CA ARG A 456 15.59 14.16 -0.25
C ARG A 456 15.40 13.65 -1.69
N PRO A 457 16.44 13.72 -2.55
CA PRO A 457 16.40 13.08 -3.86
C PRO A 457 16.05 11.59 -3.73
N TRP A 458 15.30 11.09 -4.71
CA TRP A 458 14.96 9.67 -4.72
C TRP A 458 16.22 8.80 -4.82
N PRO A 459 16.28 7.70 -4.06
CA PRO A 459 17.38 6.75 -4.19
C PRO A 459 17.31 6.10 -5.57
N MET A 460 18.41 5.66 -6.10
CA MET A 460 18.50 5.01 -7.42
C MET A 460 18.17 5.94 -8.62
N GLY A 461 18.18 7.26 -8.41
CA GLY A 461 17.92 8.27 -9.44
C GLY A 461 18.99 8.39 -10.51
#